data_af47a5dc87b35bfbb467ca5a2d01024b
#
_entry.id   af47a5dc87b35bfbb467ca5a2d01024b
#
_cell.length_a   1.000
_cell.length_b   1.000
_cell.length_c   1.000
_cell.angle_alpha   90.00
_cell.angle_beta   90.00
_cell.angle_gamma   90.00
#
_symmetry.space_group_name_H-M   'P 1'
#
loop_
_entity.id
_entity.type
_entity.pdbx_description
1 polymer ?
#
loop_
_entity_poly.entity_id
_entity_poly.type
_entity_poly.pdbx_seq_one_letter_code
_entity_poly.pdbx_strand_id
1 'polypeptide(L)'
;MRKIKTILVTIIILSMLITLSSCVHSKHSQQDEKNIVDINGDTVTIPSDINKVICRSGNGTSFMVAMGLGNKLVGTANYVVSNPWADVFHPNITSLPAFGWAPSSEEIYAVGADVVMLADPEVALNLRNDGISALCYKQYTEQEIIDSAKLLGDIYGEEAKDFVNRWLDYFYQTETLIKTSLKDVKEEDKPKVYYIYGSSNKGLGRTDGGGSITQYWVEGAGGVFCTSDLPNDGPKIAEEEAIKRNPDVILIGGIYNNTLKEELFNSPQWSNVSAVKSQRVYNIPIGFIAWDFYGVEYPLLKLWVTEQLYPDLINIDIHAETKDFYKEFYNVELSDTQIECILKGLSPDGSDFIK
;
A
#
# COMPACT_ATOMS: atom_id res chain seq x y z
N MET A 1 51.44 66.68 -6.11
CA MET A 1 51.54 65.33 -6.66
C MET A 1 51.25 64.18 -5.61
N ARG A 2 51.69 64.29 -4.36
CA ARG A 2 51.49 63.23 -3.35
C ARG A 2 50.00 63.06 -2.91
N LYS A 3 49.23 64.16 -2.78
CA LYS A 3 47.74 64.09 -2.39
C LYS A 3 46.89 63.52 -3.51
N ILE A 4 47.19 63.71 -4.79
CA ILE A 4 46.41 63.15 -5.91
C ILE A 4 46.61 61.66 -6.04
N LYS A 5 47.85 61.12 -5.75
CA LYS A 5 48.10 59.68 -5.74
C LYS A 5 47.35 58.97 -4.64
N THR A 6 47.18 59.59 -3.45
CA THR A 6 46.46 59.02 -2.31
C THR A 6 44.96 58.97 -2.59
N ILE A 7 44.37 59.98 -3.21
CA ILE A 7 42.94 60.01 -3.60
C ILE A 7 42.65 58.95 -4.67
N LEU A 8 43.54 58.79 -5.68
CA LEU A 8 43.36 57.78 -6.73
C LEU A 8 43.43 56.34 -6.19
N VAL A 9 44.33 56.05 -5.26
CA VAL A 9 44.42 54.74 -4.58
C VAL A 9 43.21 54.44 -3.72
N THR A 10 42.66 55.43 -3.02
CA THR A 10 41.45 55.28 -2.20
C THR A 10 40.18 55.02 -3.05
N ILE A 11 40.05 55.67 -4.21
CA ILE A 11 38.95 55.45 -5.16
C ILE A 11 39.03 54.03 -5.80
N ILE A 12 40.26 53.55 -6.14
CA ILE A 12 40.44 52.20 -6.69
C ILE A 12 40.14 51.12 -5.67
N ILE A 13 40.51 51.32 -4.38
CA ILE A 13 40.19 50.37 -3.30
C ILE A 13 38.66 50.37 -3.01
N LEU A 14 37.99 51.52 -3.05
CA LEU A 14 36.56 51.64 -2.85
C LEU A 14 35.76 51.05 -4.03
N SER A 15 36.24 51.13 -5.26
CA SER A 15 35.65 50.48 -6.44
C SER A 15 35.84 48.94 -6.42
N MET A 16 36.94 48.44 -5.89
CA MET A 16 37.19 47.00 -5.72
C MET A 16 36.35 46.39 -4.62
N LEU A 17 35.98 47.16 -3.57
CA LEU A 17 35.08 46.70 -2.51
C LEU A 17 33.61 46.65 -2.98
N ILE A 18 33.20 47.46 -3.94
CA ILE A 18 31.84 47.44 -4.53
C ILE A 18 31.68 46.28 -5.51
N THR A 19 32.75 45.82 -6.19
CA THR A 19 32.66 44.65 -7.07
C THR A 19 32.71 43.30 -6.33
N LEU A 20 33.11 43.25 -5.06
CA LEU A 20 33.07 42.05 -4.23
C LEU A 20 31.71 41.87 -3.50
N SER A 21 30.85 42.88 -3.52
CA SER A 21 29.44 42.77 -3.06
C SER A 21 28.47 42.34 -4.16
N SER A 22 28.93 42.05 -5.37
CA SER A 22 28.14 41.37 -6.39
C SER A 22 28.00 39.91 -6.01
N CYS A 23 27.14 39.70 -5.04
CA CYS A 23 26.29 38.52 -4.85
C CYS A 23 26.73 37.30 -5.64
N VAL A 24 27.32 36.38 -4.95
CA VAL A 24 26.83 35.01 -5.04
C VAL A 24 25.37 34.98 -4.55
N HIS A 25 24.45 35.58 -5.30
CA HIS A 25 23.13 35.03 -5.41
C HIS A 25 23.31 33.72 -6.16
N SER A 26 23.58 32.64 -5.42
CA SER A 26 23.16 31.33 -5.90
C SER A 26 21.72 31.56 -6.34
N LYS A 27 21.44 31.53 -7.65
CA LYS A 27 20.14 31.21 -8.15
C LYS A 27 19.84 29.83 -7.58
N HIS A 28 19.33 29.76 -6.37
CA HIS A 28 18.35 28.75 -6.03
C HIS A 28 17.28 29.00 -7.10
N SER A 29 17.21 28.15 -8.09
CA SER A 29 16.05 28.09 -8.95
C SER A 29 14.91 27.98 -7.96
N GLN A 30 14.08 29.02 -7.83
CA GLN A 30 12.88 28.96 -7.06
C GLN A 30 12.10 27.85 -7.75
N GLN A 31 12.12 26.65 -7.15
CA GLN A 31 11.38 25.52 -7.65
C GLN A 31 9.92 25.95 -7.48
N ASP A 32 9.17 25.95 -8.57
CA ASP A 32 7.75 26.28 -8.50
C ASP A 32 7.10 25.32 -7.49
N GLU A 33 6.29 25.86 -6.62
CA GLU A 33 5.62 25.12 -5.54
C GLU A 33 4.11 25.10 -5.79
N LYS A 34 3.45 24.08 -5.29
CA LYS A 34 1.99 23.96 -5.25
C LYS A 34 1.51 23.50 -3.88
N ASN A 35 0.27 23.86 -3.54
CA ASN A 35 -0.38 23.42 -2.33
C ASN A 35 -1.26 22.20 -2.63
N ILE A 36 -1.13 21.17 -1.81
CA ILE A 36 -1.95 19.95 -1.86
C ILE A 36 -2.60 19.75 -0.50
N VAL A 37 -3.85 19.34 -0.49
CA VAL A 37 -4.54 18.89 0.73
C VAL A 37 -4.35 17.38 0.84
N ASP A 38 -3.70 16.92 1.90
CA ASP A 38 -3.42 15.50 2.14
C ASP A 38 -4.64 14.76 2.74
N ILE A 39 -4.51 13.45 2.95
CA ILE A 39 -5.62 12.61 3.45
C ILE A 39 -6.00 12.93 4.91
N ASN A 40 -5.16 13.63 5.65
CA ASN A 40 -5.50 14.14 6.98
C ASN A 40 -6.25 15.49 6.95
N GLY A 41 -6.37 16.10 5.77
CA GLY A 41 -6.96 17.44 5.57
C GLY A 41 -5.97 18.58 5.76
N ASP A 42 -4.68 18.30 5.92
CA ASP A 42 -3.63 19.31 6.06
C ASP A 42 -3.22 19.87 4.68
N THR A 43 -3.10 21.21 4.59
CA THR A 43 -2.53 21.84 3.39
C THR A 43 -1.01 21.80 3.46
N VAL A 44 -0.38 21.14 2.50
CA VAL A 44 1.08 20.94 2.43
C VAL A 44 1.62 21.59 1.16
N THR A 45 2.65 22.41 1.29
CA THR A 45 3.40 22.95 0.14
C THR A 45 4.41 21.91 -0.34
N ILE A 46 4.34 21.57 -1.61
CA ILE A 46 5.23 20.60 -2.27
C ILE A 46 5.81 21.20 -3.55
N PRO A 47 6.96 20.73 -4.04
CA PRO A 47 7.45 21.12 -5.36
C PRO A 47 6.44 20.79 -6.46
N SER A 48 6.31 21.67 -7.46
CA SER A 48 5.44 21.40 -8.62
C SER A 48 5.96 20.25 -9.48
N ASP A 49 7.30 20.12 -9.60
CA ASP A 49 7.97 19.01 -10.25
C ASP A 49 8.60 18.09 -9.20
N ILE A 50 8.00 16.91 -9.02
CA ILE A 50 8.41 15.90 -8.04
C ILE A 50 9.10 14.77 -8.78
N ASN A 51 10.37 14.52 -8.46
CA ASN A 51 11.19 13.50 -9.12
C ASN A 51 11.73 12.44 -8.17
N LYS A 52 11.74 12.73 -6.86
CA LYS A 52 12.26 11.83 -5.83
C LYS A 52 11.28 11.70 -4.68
N VAL A 53 10.69 10.53 -4.56
CA VAL A 53 9.63 10.25 -3.57
C VAL A 53 10.05 9.12 -2.65
N ILE A 54 9.91 9.34 -1.36
CA ILE A 54 9.81 8.23 -0.41
C ILE A 54 8.33 7.92 -0.23
N CYS A 55 7.88 6.75 -0.66
CA CYS A 55 6.55 6.25 -0.36
C CYS A 55 6.65 5.16 0.71
N ARG A 56 6.43 5.53 1.98
CA ARG A 56 6.49 4.61 3.12
C ARG A 56 5.28 3.65 3.14
N SER A 57 4.23 3.96 2.40
CA SER A 57 3.05 3.11 2.24
C SER A 57 3.25 2.15 1.06
N GLY A 58 3.17 0.83 1.28
CA GLY A 58 3.28 -0.15 0.20
C GLY A 58 2.14 -0.06 -0.81
N ASN A 59 0.93 0.23 -0.35
CA ASN A 59 -0.20 0.49 -1.21
C ASN A 59 0.00 1.77 -2.04
N GLY A 60 0.51 2.86 -1.47
CA GLY A 60 0.91 4.04 -2.24
C GLY A 60 2.01 3.73 -3.25
N THR A 61 2.97 2.88 -2.87
CA THR A 61 4.02 2.40 -3.79
C THR A 61 3.41 1.59 -4.94
N SER A 62 2.41 0.72 -4.67
CA SER A 62 1.73 -0.05 -5.71
C SER A 62 1.02 0.85 -6.72
N PHE A 63 0.31 1.88 -6.26
CA PHE A 63 -0.31 2.88 -7.12
C PHE A 63 0.73 3.65 -7.94
N MET A 64 1.83 4.09 -7.34
CA MET A 64 2.89 4.79 -8.09
C MET A 64 3.49 3.90 -9.18
N VAL A 65 3.76 2.63 -8.89
CA VAL A 65 4.28 1.69 -9.90
C VAL A 65 3.27 1.46 -11.01
N ALA A 66 2.01 1.21 -10.67
CA ALA A 66 0.94 0.98 -11.63
C ALA A 66 0.65 2.20 -12.54
N MET A 67 0.80 3.41 -12.00
CA MET A 67 0.74 4.68 -12.77
C MET A 67 1.98 4.95 -13.64
N GLY A 68 2.98 4.05 -13.66
CA GLY A 68 4.25 4.29 -14.37
C GLY A 68 5.20 5.29 -13.68
N LEU A 69 4.94 5.63 -12.42
CA LEU A 69 5.72 6.59 -11.63
C LEU A 69 6.80 5.91 -10.77
N GLY A 70 7.01 4.62 -10.91
CA GLY A 70 7.96 3.84 -10.12
C GLY A 70 9.39 4.38 -10.16
N ASN A 71 9.82 4.95 -11.28
CA ASN A 71 11.13 5.57 -11.44
C ASN A 71 11.37 6.83 -10.57
N LYS A 72 10.30 7.39 -10.00
CA LYS A 72 10.38 8.52 -9.05
C LYS A 72 10.63 8.07 -7.61
N LEU A 73 10.50 6.77 -7.33
CA LEU A 73 10.73 6.22 -6.00
C LEU A 73 12.23 6.19 -5.68
N VAL A 74 12.60 6.80 -4.56
CA VAL A 74 13.95 6.75 -3.98
C VAL A 74 13.98 6.00 -2.65
N GLY A 75 12.81 5.53 -2.20
CA GLY A 75 12.65 4.71 -1.00
C GLY A 75 11.21 4.27 -0.77
N THR A 76 11.03 3.13 -0.12
CA THR A 76 9.71 2.58 0.16
C THR A 76 9.68 1.79 1.47
N ALA A 77 8.59 1.09 1.75
CA ALA A 77 8.43 0.25 2.94
C ALA A 77 9.24 -1.04 2.85
N ASN A 78 9.71 -1.53 4.01
CA ASN A 78 10.50 -2.76 4.09
C ASN A 78 9.79 -3.97 3.46
N TYR A 79 8.48 -4.11 3.66
CA TYR A 79 7.72 -5.25 3.10
C TYR A 79 7.54 -5.20 1.58
N VAL A 80 7.76 -4.05 0.93
CA VAL A 80 7.85 -3.95 -0.54
C VAL A 80 9.20 -4.44 -1.02
N VAL A 81 10.31 -3.94 -0.44
CA VAL A 81 11.66 -4.34 -0.87
C VAL A 81 11.99 -5.81 -0.53
N SER A 82 11.29 -6.41 0.41
CA SER A 82 11.45 -7.84 0.73
C SER A 82 10.52 -8.76 -0.09
N ASN A 83 9.65 -8.21 -0.92
CA ASN A 83 8.75 -9.00 -1.75
C ASN A 83 9.35 -9.27 -3.14
N PRO A 84 9.67 -10.52 -3.49
CA PRO A 84 10.28 -10.85 -4.79
C PRO A 84 9.37 -10.56 -5.98
N TRP A 85 8.05 -10.45 -5.80
CA TRP A 85 7.13 -10.02 -6.85
C TRP A 85 7.36 -8.56 -7.24
N ALA A 86 7.82 -7.71 -6.35
CA ALA A 86 7.95 -6.29 -6.63
C ALA A 86 8.86 -6.01 -7.83
N ASP A 87 9.96 -6.78 -8.02
CA ASP A 87 10.86 -6.64 -9.18
C ASP A 87 10.25 -7.17 -10.49
N VAL A 88 9.22 -8.03 -10.44
CA VAL A 88 8.47 -8.47 -11.62
C VAL A 88 7.65 -7.32 -12.20
N PHE A 89 7.10 -6.47 -11.32
CA PHE A 89 6.27 -5.32 -11.71
C PHE A 89 7.10 -4.06 -11.97
N HIS A 90 8.17 -3.86 -11.24
CA HIS A 90 9.08 -2.72 -11.45
C HIS A 90 10.54 -3.12 -11.17
N PRO A 91 11.39 -3.26 -12.20
CA PRO A 91 12.77 -3.72 -12.03
C PRO A 91 13.57 -2.87 -11.03
N ASN A 92 14.33 -3.54 -10.16
CA ASN A 92 15.19 -2.96 -9.12
C ASN A 92 14.46 -2.25 -7.96
N ILE A 93 13.15 -2.37 -7.81
CA ILE A 93 12.45 -1.76 -6.69
C ILE A 93 12.89 -2.38 -5.34
N THR A 94 13.24 -3.67 -5.32
CA THR A 94 13.78 -4.36 -4.14
C THR A 94 15.16 -3.87 -3.72
N SER A 95 15.85 -3.11 -4.58
CA SER A 95 17.14 -2.48 -4.28
C SER A 95 17.01 -1.07 -3.69
N LEU A 96 15.80 -0.52 -3.59
CA LEU A 96 15.58 0.79 -2.99
C LEU A 96 15.83 0.76 -1.47
N PRO A 97 16.25 1.87 -0.87
CA PRO A 97 16.28 2.04 0.56
C PRO A 97 14.92 1.74 1.20
N ALA A 98 14.94 0.91 2.24
CA ALA A 98 13.76 0.56 3.03
C ALA A 98 13.65 1.51 4.23
N PHE A 99 12.49 2.15 4.39
CA PHE A 99 12.23 3.07 5.48
C PHE A 99 11.34 2.46 6.56
N GLY A 100 11.68 2.71 7.82
CA GLY A 100 10.88 2.34 8.99
C GLY A 100 9.56 3.12 9.08
N TRP A 101 8.76 2.82 10.10
CA TRP A 101 7.46 3.48 10.31
C TRP A 101 7.57 5.00 10.44
N ALA A 102 8.58 5.48 11.19
CA ALA A 102 8.88 6.89 11.38
C ALA A 102 10.33 7.16 10.92
N PRO A 103 10.55 7.48 9.64
CA PRO A 103 11.88 7.81 9.13
C PRO A 103 12.37 9.12 9.73
N SER A 104 13.67 9.21 10.00
CA SER A 104 14.29 10.44 10.47
C SER A 104 14.53 11.42 9.33
N SER A 105 14.61 12.72 9.65
CA SER A 105 14.94 13.76 8.69
C SER A 105 16.30 13.52 8.02
N GLU A 106 17.27 12.97 8.75
CA GLU A 106 18.61 12.63 8.24
C GLU A 106 18.56 11.54 7.17
N GLU A 107 17.77 10.46 7.40
CA GLU A 107 17.56 9.39 6.42
C GLU A 107 16.92 9.93 5.14
N ILE A 108 15.94 10.84 5.26
CA ILE A 108 15.24 11.45 4.14
C ILE A 108 16.19 12.36 3.34
N TYR A 109 16.98 13.22 4.01
CA TYR A 109 17.96 14.06 3.35
C TYR A 109 19.06 13.26 2.65
N ALA A 110 19.44 12.09 3.19
CA ALA A 110 20.48 11.24 2.60
C ALA A 110 20.11 10.73 1.19
N VAL A 111 18.83 10.51 0.91
CA VAL A 111 18.34 10.10 -0.42
C VAL A 111 17.87 11.29 -1.28
N GLY A 112 17.76 12.47 -0.66
CA GLY A 112 17.38 13.72 -1.33
C GLY A 112 15.96 13.69 -1.86
N ALA A 113 15.00 13.16 -1.08
CA ALA A 113 13.61 13.10 -1.47
C ALA A 113 12.97 14.50 -1.55
N ASP A 114 12.18 14.74 -2.60
CA ASP A 114 11.37 15.94 -2.78
C ASP A 114 10.11 15.91 -1.91
N VAL A 115 9.53 14.71 -1.76
CA VAL A 115 8.29 14.47 -1.01
C VAL A 115 8.37 13.13 -0.29
N VAL A 116 7.81 13.08 0.91
CA VAL A 116 7.61 11.85 1.70
C VAL A 116 6.12 11.60 1.88
N MET A 117 5.65 10.40 1.57
CA MET A 117 4.27 9.95 1.79
C MET A 117 4.26 8.85 2.85
N LEU A 118 3.49 9.03 3.92
CA LEU A 118 3.40 8.09 5.04
C LEU A 118 2.03 8.15 5.73
N ALA A 119 1.66 7.10 6.47
CA ALA A 119 0.30 6.97 7.00
C ALA A 119 0.08 7.72 8.33
N ASP A 120 1.13 7.99 9.10
CA ASP A 120 1.03 8.59 10.43
C ASP A 120 1.02 10.13 10.35
N PRO A 121 -0.09 10.80 10.75
CA PRO A 121 -0.17 12.26 10.65
C PRO A 121 0.76 13.00 11.62
N GLU A 122 1.10 12.39 12.78
CA GLU A 122 2.02 13.01 13.73
C GLU A 122 3.46 12.97 13.18
N VAL A 123 3.88 11.84 12.61
CA VAL A 123 5.18 11.73 11.94
C VAL A 123 5.24 12.71 10.76
N ALA A 124 4.18 12.82 9.94
CA ALA A 124 4.13 13.78 8.84
C ALA A 124 4.28 15.23 9.34
N LEU A 125 3.58 15.58 10.43
CA LEU A 125 3.69 16.91 11.04
C LEU A 125 5.10 17.20 11.54
N ASN A 126 5.75 16.25 12.20
CA ASN A 126 7.12 16.41 12.72
C ASN A 126 8.11 16.62 11.56
N LEU A 127 8.00 15.86 10.47
CA LEU A 127 8.83 16.06 9.28
C LEU A 127 8.60 17.42 8.63
N ARG A 128 7.35 17.91 8.59
CA ARG A 128 7.04 19.27 8.10
C ARG A 128 7.68 20.35 8.96
N ASN A 129 7.72 20.18 10.28
CA ASN A 129 8.42 21.09 11.20
C ASN A 129 9.93 21.12 10.96
N ASP A 130 10.52 20.03 10.44
CA ASP A 130 11.92 19.95 10.02
C ASP A 130 12.15 20.47 8.59
N GLY A 131 11.12 21.01 7.93
CA GLY A 131 11.21 21.58 6.57
C GLY A 131 11.09 20.56 5.44
N ILE A 132 10.59 19.35 5.70
CA ILE A 132 10.39 18.30 4.71
C ILE A 132 8.95 18.33 4.21
N SER A 133 8.74 18.26 2.89
CA SER A 133 7.41 18.11 2.29
C SER A 133 6.85 16.72 2.56
N ALA A 134 6.14 16.55 3.67
CA ALA A 134 5.58 15.28 4.10
C ALA A 134 4.06 15.30 3.99
N LEU A 135 3.50 14.35 3.22
CA LEU A 135 2.07 14.14 3.02
C LEU A 135 1.57 12.96 3.86
N CYS A 136 0.47 13.16 4.56
CA CYS A 136 -0.26 12.07 5.16
C CYS A 136 -0.98 11.28 4.05
N TYR A 137 -0.65 9.99 3.94
CA TYR A 137 -1.15 9.06 2.94
C TYR A 137 -1.59 7.78 3.65
N LYS A 138 -2.86 7.72 4.08
CA LYS A 138 -3.40 6.64 4.91
C LYS A 138 -4.55 5.91 4.20
N GLN A 139 -4.77 4.64 4.58
CA GLN A 139 -5.70 3.74 3.92
C GLN A 139 -6.26 2.73 4.93
N TYR A 140 -6.86 3.27 6.00
CA TYR A 140 -7.47 2.45 7.05
C TYR A 140 -8.96 2.16 6.77
N THR A 141 -9.53 2.85 5.77
CA THR A 141 -10.89 2.66 5.31
C THR A 141 -10.91 2.61 3.78
N GLU A 142 -11.97 2.03 3.22
CA GLU A 142 -12.19 1.98 1.79
C GLU A 142 -12.23 3.38 1.14
N GLN A 143 -12.85 4.34 1.83
CA GLN A 143 -12.88 5.72 1.36
C GLN A 143 -11.47 6.35 1.33
N GLU A 144 -10.64 6.08 2.33
CA GLU A 144 -9.26 6.55 2.35
C GLU A 144 -8.40 5.93 1.24
N ILE A 145 -8.66 4.69 0.82
CA ILE A 145 -8.00 4.08 -0.35
C ILE A 145 -8.35 4.87 -1.62
N ILE A 146 -9.63 5.15 -1.82
CA ILE A 146 -10.14 5.93 -2.95
C ILE A 146 -9.54 7.34 -2.95
N ASP A 147 -9.56 8.01 -1.80
CA ASP A 147 -9.06 9.38 -1.67
C ASP A 147 -7.54 9.45 -1.85
N SER A 148 -6.80 8.44 -1.37
CA SER A 148 -5.36 8.31 -1.58
C SER A 148 -5.00 8.10 -3.06
N ALA A 149 -5.78 7.32 -3.80
CA ALA A 149 -5.59 7.19 -5.24
C ALA A 149 -5.85 8.53 -5.96
N LYS A 150 -6.92 9.24 -5.60
CA LYS A 150 -7.23 10.59 -6.15
C LYS A 150 -6.15 11.60 -5.83
N LEU A 151 -5.60 11.57 -4.61
CA LEU A 151 -4.50 12.45 -4.19
C LEU A 151 -3.29 12.30 -5.13
N LEU A 152 -2.92 11.06 -5.52
CA LEU A 152 -1.86 10.84 -6.51
C LEU A 152 -2.22 11.44 -7.87
N GLY A 153 -3.48 11.33 -8.31
CA GLY A 153 -3.98 11.99 -9.52
C GLY A 153 -3.80 13.51 -9.47
N ASP A 154 -4.11 14.14 -8.34
CA ASP A 154 -3.94 15.60 -8.15
C ASP A 154 -2.47 16.02 -8.07
N ILE A 155 -1.62 15.16 -7.51
CA ILE A 155 -0.17 15.42 -7.44
C ILE A 155 0.48 15.32 -8.83
N TYR A 156 0.15 14.28 -9.62
CA TYR A 156 0.89 13.94 -10.84
C TYR A 156 0.17 14.34 -12.15
N GLY A 157 -1.06 14.84 -12.07
CA GLY A 157 -1.77 15.45 -13.21
C GLY A 157 -2.57 14.45 -14.05
N GLU A 158 -2.87 14.80 -15.30
CA GLU A 158 -3.93 14.16 -16.10
C GLU A 158 -3.72 12.67 -16.35
N GLU A 159 -2.52 12.22 -16.67
CA GLU A 159 -2.25 10.79 -16.92
C GLU A 159 -2.51 9.93 -15.66
N ALA A 160 -2.13 10.45 -14.47
CA ALA A 160 -2.41 9.80 -13.20
C ALA A 160 -3.92 9.83 -12.87
N LYS A 161 -4.62 10.92 -13.19
CA LYS A 161 -6.08 11.00 -13.04
C LYS A 161 -6.81 10.02 -13.95
N ASP A 162 -6.37 9.86 -15.19
CA ASP A 162 -6.94 8.88 -16.11
C ASP A 162 -6.75 7.44 -15.60
N PHE A 163 -5.60 7.13 -15.02
CA PHE A 163 -5.38 5.86 -14.34
C PHE A 163 -6.37 5.67 -13.18
N VAL A 164 -6.47 6.68 -12.29
CA VAL A 164 -7.39 6.63 -11.13
C VAL A 164 -8.83 6.42 -11.58
N ASN A 165 -9.28 7.11 -12.62
CA ASN A 165 -10.64 6.95 -13.15
C ASN A 165 -10.89 5.53 -13.65
N ARG A 166 -9.98 4.92 -14.42
CA ARG A 166 -10.10 3.53 -14.87
C ARG A 166 -10.09 2.55 -13.69
N TRP A 167 -9.24 2.77 -12.69
CA TRP A 167 -9.21 1.96 -11.49
C TRP A 167 -10.52 2.08 -10.67
N LEU A 168 -11.09 3.28 -10.55
CA LEU A 168 -12.39 3.50 -9.91
C LEU A 168 -13.53 2.83 -10.67
N ASP A 169 -13.50 2.87 -12.01
CA ASP A 169 -14.49 2.18 -12.84
C ASP A 169 -14.44 0.67 -12.58
N TYR A 170 -13.25 0.08 -12.55
CA TYR A 170 -13.07 -1.33 -12.20
C TYR A 170 -13.56 -1.63 -10.77
N PHE A 171 -13.20 -0.78 -9.81
CA PHE A 171 -13.66 -0.91 -8.42
C PHE A 171 -15.19 -0.94 -8.33
N TYR A 172 -15.89 0.02 -8.93
CA TYR A 172 -17.36 0.07 -8.88
C TYR A 172 -18.05 -1.02 -9.70
N GLN A 173 -17.44 -1.48 -10.78
CA GLN A 173 -17.93 -2.64 -11.52
C GLN A 173 -17.84 -3.92 -10.69
N THR A 174 -16.73 -4.11 -9.96
CA THR A 174 -16.55 -5.22 -9.02
C THR A 174 -17.60 -5.19 -7.91
N GLU A 175 -17.83 -4.03 -7.28
CA GLU A 175 -18.87 -3.86 -6.27
C GLU A 175 -20.27 -4.22 -6.81
N THR A 176 -20.56 -3.77 -8.02
CA THR A 176 -21.85 -4.04 -8.67
C THR A 176 -22.02 -5.52 -9.00
N LEU A 177 -20.97 -6.19 -9.47
CA LEU A 177 -20.96 -7.62 -9.76
C LEU A 177 -21.23 -8.43 -8.48
N ILE A 178 -20.48 -8.16 -7.40
CA ILE A 178 -20.62 -8.83 -6.11
C ILE A 178 -22.06 -8.66 -5.59
N LYS A 179 -22.52 -7.43 -5.51
CA LYS A 179 -23.86 -7.11 -5.02
C LYS A 179 -24.96 -7.80 -5.84
N THR A 180 -24.81 -7.87 -7.14
CA THR A 180 -25.80 -8.50 -8.03
C THR A 180 -25.79 -10.00 -7.87
N SER A 181 -24.61 -10.62 -7.77
CA SER A 181 -24.45 -12.07 -7.58
C SER A 181 -25.01 -12.54 -6.26
N LEU A 182 -24.88 -11.73 -5.21
CA LEU A 182 -25.28 -12.09 -3.85
C LEU A 182 -26.66 -11.54 -3.42
N LYS A 183 -27.45 -10.95 -4.33
CA LYS A 183 -28.71 -10.27 -4.03
C LYS A 183 -29.77 -11.14 -3.31
N ASP A 184 -29.72 -12.45 -3.53
CA ASP A 184 -30.68 -13.41 -2.99
C ASP A 184 -30.10 -14.17 -1.76
N VAL A 185 -28.86 -13.89 -1.34
CA VAL A 185 -28.24 -14.47 -0.15
C VAL A 185 -28.81 -13.81 1.09
N LYS A 186 -29.40 -14.62 1.98
CA LYS A 186 -29.95 -14.14 3.24
C LYS A 186 -28.86 -13.97 4.29
N GLU A 187 -29.12 -13.13 5.27
CA GLU A 187 -28.15 -12.85 6.35
C GLU A 187 -27.74 -14.11 7.11
N GLU A 188 -28.71 -14.99 7.39
CA GLU A 188 -28.47 -16.26 8.08
C GLU A 188 -27.63 -17.28 7.28
N ASP A 189 -27.54 -17.11 5.97
CA ASP A 189 -26.81 -18.02 5.06
C ASP A 189 -25.38 -17.52 4.75
N LYS A 190 -25.01 -16.32 5.24
CA LYS A 190 -23.67 -15.77 5.01
C LYS A 190 -22.59 -16.55 5.76
N PRO A 191 -21.48 -16.95 5.10
CA PRO A 191 -20.38 -17.67 5.73
C PRO A 191 -19.68 -16.81 6.79
N LYS A 192 -19.37 -17.42 7.95
CA LYS A 192 -18.53 -16.82 8.96
C LYS A 192 -17.06 -16.90 8.54
N VAL A 193 -16.38 -15.77 8.51
CA VAL A 193 -15.00 -15.64 8.07
C VAL A 193 -14.10 -15.29 9.26
N TYR A 194 -13.06 -16.07 9.47
CA TYR A 194 -11.97 -15.74 10.38
C TYR A 194 -10.74 -15.35 9.58
N TYR A 195 -10.16 -14.20 9.90
CA TYR A 195 -8.93 -13.73 9.29
C TYR A 195 -7.75 -13.96 10.24
N ILE A 196 -6.66 -14.53 9.74
CA ILE A 196 -5.39 -14.68 10.46
C ILE A 196 -4.39 -13.70 9.85
N TYR A 197 -3.91 -12.77 10.68
CA TYR A 197 -2.92 -11.78 10.27
C TYR A 197 -1.52 -12.39 10.19
N GLY A 198 -1.13 -12.84 9.02
CA GLY A 198 0.09 -13.61 8.74
C GLY A 198 1.32 -12.76 8.40
N SER A 199 1.41 -11.49 8.81
CA SER A 199 2.58 -10.65 8.56
C SER A 199 3.75 -10.93 9.51
N SER A 200 3.55 -11.73 10.56
CA SER A 200 4.58 -12.14 11.51
C SER A 200 4.23 -13.51 12.09
N ASN A 201 5.23 -14.27 12.50
CA ASN A 201 5.05 -15.56 13.17
C ASN A 201 4.49 -15.36 14.60
N LYS A 202 3.24 -14.90 14.72
CA LYS A 202 2.56 -14.64 16.01
C LYS A 202 1.44 -15.64 16.32
N GLY A 203 1.36 -16.72 15.54
CA GLY A 203 0.39 -17.81 15.73
C GLY A 203 -1.02 -17.50 15.22
N LEU A 204 -1.90 -18.48 15.33
CA LEU A 204 -3.24 -18.52 14.73
C LEU A 204 -4.26 -17.59 15.38
N GLY A 205 -3.96 -17.05 16.58
CA GLY A 205 -4.85 -16.16 17.31
C GLY A 205 -4.73 -14.68 16.96
N ARG A 206 -3.84 -14.28 16.05
CA ARG A 206 -3.73 -12.88 15.65
C ARG A 206 -4.69 -12.57 14.51
N THR A 207 -5.54 -11.58 14.73
CA THR A 207 -6.61 -11.20 13.80
C THR A 207 -6.80 -9.67 13.79
N ASP A 208 -7.81 -9.18 13.11
CA ASP A 208 -8.29 -7.81 13.17
C ASP A 208 -9.64 -7.76 13.91
N GLY A 209 -10.03 -6.58 14.35
CA GLY A 209 -11.28 -6.34 15.05
C GLY A 209 -12.32 -5.59 14.23
N GLY A 210 -13.40 -5.18 14.89
CA GLY A 210 -14.50 -4.42 14.31
C GLY A 210 -14.07 -3.01 13.90
N GLY A 211 -14.57 -2.54 12.75
CA GLY A 211 -14.18 -1.26 12.15
C GLY A 211 -12.84 -1.29 11.42
N SER A 212 -12.19 -2.46 11.32
CA SER A 212 -10.98 -2.65 10.49
C SER A 212 -11.33 -2.68 9.01
N ILE A 213 -10.34 -2.37 8.18
CA ILE A 213 -10.49 -2.56 6.73
C ILE A 213 -10.77 -4.03 6.38
N THR A 214 -10.28 -4.98 7.18
CA THR A 214 -10.56 -6.42 7.05
C THR A 214 -12.06 -6.71 7.17
N GLN A 215 -12.75 -6.10 8.13
CA GLN A 215 -14.19 -6.21 8.20
C GLN A 215 -14.87 -5.69 6.93
N TYR A 216 -14.43 -4.53 6.41
CA TYR A 216 -15.03 -3.93 5.21
C TYR A 216 -14.94 -4.85 3.99
N TRP A 217 -13.78 -5.45 3.71
CA TRP A 217 -13.69 -6.32 2.53
C TRP A 217 -14.29 -7.70 2.74
N VAL A 218 -14.30 -8.27 3.97
CA VAL A 218 -15.01 -9.52 4.28
C VAL A 218 -16.51 -9.34 4.10
N GLU A 219 -17.09 -8.31 4.70
CA GLU A 219 -18.53 -8.04 4.62
C GLU A 219 -18.96 -7.56 3.24
N GLY A 220 -18.10 -6.76 2.57
CA GLY A 220 -18.27 -6.36 1.18
C GLY A 220 -18.28 -7.54 0.20
N ALA A 221 -17.55 -8.62 0.52
CA ALA A 221 -17.56 -9.87 -0.23
C ALA A 221 -18.73 -10.82 0.19
N GLY A 222 -19.60 -10.39 1.08
CA GLY A 222 -20.77 -11.14 1.54
C GLY A 222 -20.55 -12.08 2.72
N GLY A 223 -19.39 -12.02 3.39
CA GLY A 223 -19.11 -12.79 4.60
C GLY A 223 -19.61 -12.11 5.88
N VAL A 224 -19.56 -12.85 7.00
CA VAL A 224 -19.71 -12.32 8.36
C VAL A 224 -18.36 -12.37 9.04
N PHE A 225 -17.81 -11.20 9.40
CA PHE A 225 -16.50 -11.14 10.05
C PHE A 225 -16.57 -11.60 11.50
N CYS A 226 -15.94 -12.74 11.80
CA CYS A 226 -16.06 -13.42 13.10
C CYS A 226 -15.59 -12.62 14.29
N THR A 227 -14.72 -11.63 14.10
CA THR A 227 -14.06 -10.85 15.15
C THR A 227 -14.49 -9.38 15.15
N SER A 228 -15.63 -9.06 14.51
CA SER A 228 -16.20 -7.71 14.47
C SER A 228 -16.58 -7.14 15.85
N ASP A 229 -16.69 -7.98 16.88
CA ASP A 229 -16.94 -7.60 18.28
C ASP A 229 -15.66 -7.22 19.06
N LEU A 230 -14.48 -7.43 18.48
CA LEU A 230 -13.20 -7.07 19.10
C LEU A 230 -12.79 -5.64 18.75
N PRO A 231 -11.92 -4.98 19.56
CA PRO A 231 -11.38 -3.67 19.22
C PRO A 231 -10.45 -3.75 18.00
N ASN A 232 -10.40 -2.65 17.24
CA ASN A 232 -9.56 -2.55 16.03
C ASN A 232 -8.13 -2.07 16.37
N ASP A 233 -7.38 -2.87 17.11
CA ASP A 233 -6.00 -2.61 17.51
C ASP A 233 -5.04 -3.77 17.18
N GLY A 234 -5.44 -4.65 16.22
CA GLY A 234 -4.71 -5.86 15.86
C GLY A 234 -4.72 -6.89 16.99
N PRO A 235 -5.92 -7.28 17.50
CA PRO A 235 -6.03 -8.11 18.69
C PRO A 235 -5.37 -9.47 18.50
N LYS A 236 -4.78 -9.96 19.58
CA LYS A 236 -4.38 -11.35 19.72
C LYS A 236 -5.31 -12.02 20.71
N ILE A 237 -6.16 -12.93 20.21
CA ILE A 237 -7.03 -13.75 21.04
C ILE A 237 -6.39 -15.12 21.29
N ALA A 238 -6.88 -15.80 22.32
CA ALA A 238 -6.52 -17.21 22.54
C ALA A 238 -7.08 -18.07 21.38
N GLU A 239 -6.36 -19.11 20.98
CA GLU A 239 -6.83 -19.99 19.90
C GLU A 239 -8.17 -20.64 20.22
N GLU A 240 -8.40 -20.99 21.48
CA GLU A 240 -9.67 -21.52 21.96
C GLU A 240 -10.86 -20.55 21.72
N GLU A 241 -10.60 -19.25 21.79
CA GLU A 241 -11.62 -18.24 21.48
C GLU A 241 -11.92 -18.20 19.98
N ALA A 242 -10.89 -18.26 19.13
CA ALA A 242 -11.06 -18.35 17.68
C ALA A 242 -11.79 -19.65 17.28
N ILE A 243 -11.42 -20.80 17.86
CA ILE A 243 -12.04 -22.11 17.64
C ILE A 243 -13.53 -22.07 18.04
N LYS A 244 -13.87 -21.45 19.18
CA LYS A 244 -15.25 -21.33 19.66
C LYS A 244 -16.14 -20.53 18.69
N ARG A 245 -15.60 -19.58 17.94
CA ARG A 245 -16.34 -18.83 16.92
C ARG A 245 -16.75 -19.71 15.73
N ASN A 246 -16.08 -20.84 15.56
CA ASN A 246 -16.32 -21.87 14.55
C ASN A 246 -16.55 -21.28 13.15
N PRO A 247 -15.53 -20.67 12.53
CA PRO A 247 -15.66 -20.07 11.19
C PRO A 247 -15.94 -21.14 10.12
N ASP A 248 -16.66 -20.74 9.09
CA ASP A 248 -16.94 -21.53 7.88
C ASP A 248 -15.80 -21.40 6.85
N VAL A 249 -15.07 -20.27 6.89
CA VAL A 249 -13.92 -19.97 6.04
C VAL A 249 -12.83 -19.33 6.88
N ILE A 250 -11.59 -19.70 6.64
CA ILE A 250 -10.39 -19.04 7.22
C ILE A 250 -9.56 -18.47 6.09
N LEU A 251 -9.22 -17.17 6.20
CA LEU A 251 -8.33 -16.46 5.29
C LEU A 251 -7.04 -16.11 6.02
N ILE A 252 -5.88 -16.45 5.44
CA ILE A 252 -4.57 -16.23 6.04
C ILE A 252 -3.81 -15.22 5.18
N GLY A 253 -3.59 -14.02 5.72
CA GLY A 253 -2.86 -12.96 5.05
C GLY A 253 -1.34 -13.02 5.23
N GLY A 254 -0.64 -12.09 4.59
CA GLY A 254 0.79 -11.86 4.77
C GLY A 254 1.70 -12.99 4.30
N ILE A 255 3.00 -12.83 4.55
CA ILE A 255 4.07 -13.70 4.01
C ILE A 255 4.31 -15.00 4.79
N TYR A 256 3.70 -15.15 5.98
CA TYR A 256 3.77 -16.38 6.80
C TYR A 256 2.56 -17.30 6.55
N ASN A 257 1.80 -17.05 5.52
CA ASN A 257 0.53 -17.72 5.24
C ASN A 257 0.64 -19.24 5.13
N ASN A 258 1.62 -19.79 4.42
CA ASN A 258 1.81 -21.23 4.27
C ASN A 258 2.23 -21.89 5.59
N THR A 259 3.17 -21.31 6.34
CA THR A 259 3.58 -21.80 7.66
C THR A 259 2.38 -21.85 8.63
N LEU A 260 1.56 -20.78 8.67
CA LEU A 260 0.37 -20.73 9.53
C LEU A 260 -0.72 -21.70 9.06
N LYS A 261 -0.88 -21.90 7.76
CA LYS A 261 -1.81 -22.88 7.20
C LYS A 261 -1.41 -24.31 7.57
N GLU A 262 -0.13 -24.64 7.50
CA GLU A 262 0.40 -25.95 7.95
C GLU A 262 0.21 -26.13 9.46
N GLU A 263 0.52 -25.12 10.27
CA GLU A 263 0.29 -25.11 11.72
C GLU A 263 -1.17 -25.40 12.04
N LEU A 264 -2.10 -24.72 11.35
CA LEU A 264 -3.54 -24.87 11.54
C LEU A 264 -4.02 -26.30 11.21
N PHE A 265 -3.61 -26.87 10.06
CA PHE A 265 -4.03 -28.22 9.68
C PHE A 265 -3.38 -29.32 10.54
N ASN A 266 -2.20 -29.07 11.10
CA ASN A 266 -1.51 -30.01 12.02
C ASN A 266 -2.00 -29.88 13.47
N SER A 267 -2.79 -28.87 13.81
CA SER A 267 -3.30 -28.65 15.16
C SER A 267 -4.52 -29.53 15.47
N PRO A 268 -4.43 -30.44 16.46
CA PRO A 268 -5.60 -31.25 16.88
C PRO A 268 -6.74 -30.39 17.40
N GLN A 269 -6.46 -29.21 17.96
CA GLN A 269 -7.46 -28.29 18.51
C GLN A 269 -8.36 -27.70 17.40
N TRP A 270 -7.77 -27.40 16.24
CA TRP A 270 -8.49 -26.84 15.09
C TRP A 270 -9.22 -27.87 14.23
N SER A 271 -8.92 -29.17 14.41
CA SER A 271 -9.46 -30.25 13.57
C SER A 271 -10.99 -30.32 13.51
N ASN A 272 -11.68 -29.77 14.52
CA ASN A 272 -13.14 -29.76 14.60
C ASN A 272 -13.80 -28.48 14.06
N VAL A 273 -13.02 -27.45 13.72
CA VAL A 273 -13.54 -26.19 13.14
C VAL A 273 -14.12 -26.45 11.75
N SER A 274 -15.26 -25.83 11.44
CA SER A 274 -15.99 -26.01 10.18
C SER A 274 -15.10 -25.77 8.95
N ALA A 275 -14.32 -24.70 8.94
CA ALA A 275 -13.42 -24.35 7.86
C ALA A 275 -12.34 -25.42 7.62
N VAL A 276 -11.78 -26.00 8.69
CA VAL A 276 -10.74 -27.05 8.60
C VAL A 276 -11.32 -28.35 8.08
N LYS A 277 -12.48 -28.77 8.59
CA LYS A 277 -13.19 -29.98 8.12
C LYS A 277 -13.56 -29.93 6.64
N SER A 278 -14.02 -28.75 6.19
CA SER A 278 -14.42 -28.53 4.80
C SER A 278 -13.27 -28.10 3.89
N GLN A 279 -12.05 -28.00 4.42
CA GLN A 279 -10.84 -27.53 3.73
C GLN A 279 -10.96 -26.11 3.12
N ARG A 280 -11.83 -25.28 3.69
CA ARG A 280 -12.03 -23.87 3.28
C ARG A 280 -11.07 -22.95 4.04
N VAL A 281 -9.79 -23.21 3.88
CA VAL A 281 -8.68 -22.42 4.45
C VAL A 281 -7.80 -21.94 3.30
N TYR A 282 -7.77 -20.64 3.08
CA TYR A 282 -7.14 -20.04 1.92
C TYR A 282 -6.07 -19.03 2.33
N ASN A 283 -4.95 -19.06 1.63
CA ASN A 283 -3.96 -18.00 1.68
C ASN A 283 -4.44 -16.82 0.83
N ILE A 284 -4.34 -15.60 1.35
CA ILE A 284 -4.62 -14.41 0.55
C ILE A 284 -3.55 -14.28 -0.54
N PRO A 285 -3.93 -13.93 -1.78
CA PRO A 285 -3.01 -13.76 -2.88
C PRO A 285 -1.93 -12.70 -2.59
N ILE A 286 -0.75 -12.90 -3.18
CA ILE A 286 0.38 -11.97 -3.07
C ILE A 286 0.89 -11.66 -4.47
N GLY A 287 0.73 -10.41 -4.88
CA GLY A 287 1.27 -9.84 -6.10
C GLY A 287 2.34 -8.79 -5.81
N PHE A 288 2.18 -7.57 -6.36
CA PHE A 288 3.10 -6.47 -6.06
C PHE A 288 3.26 -6.25 -4.55
N ILE A 289 2.16 -6.34 -3.81
CA ILE A 289 2.10 -6.52 -2.36
C ILE A 289 1.09 -7.62 -2.04
N ALA A 290 0.99 -8.06 -0.79
CA ALA A 290 -0.13 -8.90 -0.38
C ALA A 290 -1.44 -8.12 -0.56
N TRP A 291 -2.48 -8.76 -1.14
CA TRP A 291 -3.70 -8.07 -1.53
C TRP A 291 -4.44 -7.46 -0.32
N ASP A 292 -4.29 -8.06 0.86
CA ASP A 292 -4.79 -7.56 2.14
C ASP A 292 -4.00 -6.35 2.69
N PHE A 293 -3.05 -5.81 1.93
CA PHE A 293 -2.37 -4.54 2.18
C PHE A 293 -2.94 -3.38 1.33
N TYR A 294 -4.09 -3.59 0.69
CA TYR A 294 -4.98 -2.57 0.13
C TYR A 294 -4.36 -1.71 -0.98
N GLY A 295 -3.52 -2.31 -1.83
CA GLY A 295 -2.95 -1.66 -3.00
C GLY A 295 -3.94 -1.50 -4.16
N VAL A 296 -3.40 -1.41 -5.36
CA VAL A 296 -4.18 -1.38 -6.61
C VAL A 296 -5.09 -2.62 -6.71
N GLU A 297 -4.65 -3.76 -6.16
CA GLU A 297 -5.35 -5.05 -6.16
C GLU A 297 -6.55 -5.12 -5.21
N TYR A 298 -6.88 -4.05 -4.48
CA TYR A 298 -7.96 -4.08 -3.48
C TYR A 298 -9.34 -4.53 -4.03
N PRO A 299 -9.84 -4.04 -5.17
CA PRO A 299 -11.08 -4.55 -5.74
C PRO A 299 -10.97 -6.01 -6.16
N LEU A 300 -9.83 -6.45 -6.67
CA LEU A 300 -9.57 -7.84 -7.04
C LEU A 300 -9.57 -8.76 -5.81
N LEU A 301 -9.07 -8.30 -4.65
CA LEU A 301 -9.18 -9.02 -3.38
C LEU A 301 -10.65 -9.31 -3.04
N LYS A 302 -11.53 -8.30 -3.11
CA LYS A 302 -12.96 -8.47 -2.79
C LYS A 302 -13.61 -9.49 -3.73
N LEU A 303 -13.27 -9.45 -5.00
CA LEU A 303 -13.77 -10.39 -5.99
C LEU A 303 -13.31 -11.82 -5.71
N TRP A 304 -12.00 -11.99 -5.42
CA TRP A 304 -11.44 -13.28 -5.04
C TRP A 304 -12.07 -13.84 -3.75
N VAL A 305 -12.22 -12.99 -2.71
CA VAL A 305 -12.89 -13.42 -1.47
C VAL A 305 -14.32 -13.87 -1.76
N THR A 306 -15.08 -13.13 -2.58
CA THR A 306 -16.45 -13.52 -2.95
C THR A 306 -16.48 -14.87 -3.63
N GLU A 307 -15.54 -15.15 -4.52
CA GLU A 307 -15.43 -16.45 -5.20
C GLU A 307 -15.11 -17.58 -4.19
N GLN A 308 -14.22 -17.31 -3.19
CA GLN A 308 -13.96 -18.30 -2.14
C GLN A 308 -15.19 -18.52 -1.23
N LEU A 309 -16.00 -17.50 -0.99
CA LEU A 309 -17.21 -17.63 -0.17
C LEU A 309 -18.37 -18.29 -0.92
N TYR A 310 -18.53 -17.98 -2.20
CA TYR A 310 -19.68 -18.34 -3.02
C TYR A 310 -19.30 -18.82 -4.43
N PRO A 311 -18.54 -19.93 -4.55
CA PRO A 311 -18.04 -20.39 -5.86
C PRO A 311 -19.14 -20.71 -6.88
N ASP A 312 -20.35 -21.05 -6.41
CA ASP A 312 -21.48 -21.38 -7.27
C ASP A 312 -22.36 -20.17 -7.65
N LEU A 313 -22.18 -19.02 -6.99
CA LEU A 313 -23.02 -17.82 -7.21
C LEU A 313 -22.35 -16.76 -8.06
N ILE A 314 -21.03 -16.64 -8.00
CA ILE A 314 -20.28 -15.70 -8.81
C ILE A 314 -19.64 -16.43 -10.00
N ASN A 315 -20.05 -16.05 -11.22
CA ASN A 315 -19.56 -16.69 -12.42
C ASN A 315 -18.39 -15.88 -12.98
N ILE A 316 -17.21 -16.07 -12.40
CA ILE A 316 -15.97 -15.48 -12.87
C ILE A 316 -14.87 -16.54 -13.03
N ASP A 317 -13.95 -16.30 -13.92
CA ASP A 317 -12.66 -17.00 -13.97
C ASP A 317 -11.63 -16.10 -13.29
N ILE A 318 -11.42 -16.31 -11.99
CA ILE A 318 -10.52 -15.47 -11.18
C ILE A 318 -9.07 -15.52 -11.68
N HIS A 319 -8.67 -16.60 -12.36
CA HIS A 319 -7.35 -16.73 -12.97
C HIS A 319 -7.22 -15.78 -14.18
N ALA A 320 -8.20 -15.81 -15.08
CA ALA A 320 -8.25 -14.92 -16.23
C ALA A 320 -8.39 -13.47 -15.80
N GLU A 321 -9.26 -13.18 -14.82
CA GLU A 321 -9.47 -11.85 -14.25
C GLU A 321 -8.18 -11.29 -13.65
N THR A 322 -7.44 -12.09 -12.88
CA THR A 322 -6.15 -11.69 -12.30
C THR A 322 -5.14 -11.36 -13.39
N LYS A 323 -5.08 -12.16 -14.45
CA LYS A 323 -4.17 -11.95 -15.59
C LYS A 323 -4.48 -10.64 -16.32
N ASP A 324 -5.74 -10.41 -16.62
CA ASP A 324 -6.20 -9.19 -17.31
C ASP A 324 -5.98 -7.95 -16.42
N PHE A 325 -6.23 -8.06 -15.12
CA PHE A 325 -5.98 -6.98 -14.14
C PHE A 325 -4.50 -6.53 -14.15
N TYR A 326 -3.55 -7.45 -14.04
CA TYR A 326 -2.13 -7.08 -14.04
C TYR A 326 -1.65 -6.53 -15.37
N LYS A 327 -2.20 -7.03 -16.47
CA LYS A 327 -1.94 -6.47 -17.80
C LYS A 327 -2.49 -5.05 -17.93
N GLU A 328 -3.71 -4.79 -17.47
CA GLU A 328 -4.34 -3.47 -17.57
C GLU A 328 -3.70 -2.44 -16.66
N PHE A 329 -3.53 -2.76 -15.36
CA PHE A 329 -3.14 -1.77 -14.37
C PHE A 329 -1.63 -1.66 -14.16
N TYR A 330 -0.87 -2.73 -14.36
CA TYR A 330 0.59 -2.69 -14.21
C TYR A 330 1.34 -2.76 -15.55
N ASN A 331 0.63 -2.98 -16.65
CA ASN A 331 1.22 -3.23 -17.97
C ASN A 331 2.23 -4.40 -17.96
N VAL A 332 1.93 -5.45 -17.19
CA VAL A 332 2.77 -6.64 -17.04
C VAL A 332 2.00 -7.87 -17.51
N GLU A 333 2.59 -8.62 -18.46
CA GLU A 333 2.05 -9.90 -18.93
C GLU A 333 2.63 -11.03 -18.08
N LEU A 334 1.80 -11.63 -17.23
CA LEU A 334 2.16 -12.75 -16.38
C LEU A 334 1.78 -14.09 -17.09
N SER A 335 2.63 -15.10 -16.91
CA SER A 335 2.31 -16.46 -17.32
C SER A 335 1.24 -17.08 -16.41
N ASP A 336 0.55 -18.11 -16.91
CA ASP A 336 -0.47 -18.83 -16.12
C ASP A 336 0.13 -19.41 -14.83
N THR A 337 1.37 -19.89 -14.86
CA THR A 337 2.09 -20.37 -13.67
C THR A 337 2.32 -19.23 -12.64
N GLN A 338 2.66 -18.03 -13.11
CA GLN A 338 2.83 -16.88 -12.22
C GLN A 338 1.51 -16.44 -11.61
N ILE A 339 0.41 -16.45 -12.38
CA ILE A 339 -0.93 -16.18 -11.83
C ILE A 339 -1.30 -17.18 -10.75
N GLU A 340 -1.05 -18.48 -10.98
CA GLU A 340 -1.28 -19.50 -9.95
C GLU A 340 -0.45 -19.26 -8.68
N CYS A 341 0.82 -18.86 -8.83
CA CYS A 341 1.67 -18.53 -7.68
C CYS A 341 1.10 -17.35 -6.89
N ILE A 342 0.67 -16.28 -7.57
CA ILE A 342 0.00 -15.14 -6.94
C ILE A 342 -1.23 -15.59 -6.16
N LEU A 343 -2.15 -16.32 -6.81
CA LEU A 343 -3.40 -16.77 -6.21
C LEU A 343 -3.22 -17.73 -5.04
N LYS A 344 -2.10 -18.45 -4.97
CA LYS A 344 -1.73 -19.33 -3.86
C LYS A 344 -0.91 -18.64 -2.78
N GLY A 345 -0.56 -17.35 -2.94
CA GLY A 345 0.30 -16.61 -2.02
C GLY A 345 1.74 -17.13 -2.00
N LEU A 346 2.28 -17.53 -3.16
CA LEU A 346 3.64 -18.04 -3.35
C LEU A 346 4.55 -17.00 -4.01
N SER A 347 5.85 -17.18 -3.87
CA SER A 347 6.87 -16.40 -4.60
C SER A 347 6.80 -16.64 -6.11
N PRO A 348 7.42 -15.79 -6.95
CA PRO A 348 7.40 -15.95 -8.41
C PRO A 348 7.97 -17.28 -8.93
N ASP A 349 8.85 -17.93 -8.17
CA ASP A 349 9.44 -19.25 -8.48
C ASP A 349 8.62 -20.43 -7.93
N GLY A 350 7.46 -20.15 -7.33
CA GLY A 350 6.59 -21.16 -6.73
C GLY A 350 7.00 -21.60 -5.32
N SER A 351 8.02 -21.01 -4.73
CA SER A 351 8.42 -21.32 -3.35
C SER A 351 7.59 -20.49 -2.34
N ASP A 352 7.60 -20.95 -1.08
CA ASP A 352 7.07 -20.16 0.03
C ASP A 352 7.91 -18.89 0.25
N PHE A 353 7.28 -17.80 0.69
CA PHE A 353 7.99 -16.55 1.03
C PHE A 353 8.96 -16.75 2.19
N ILE A 354 8.58 -17.56 3.16
CA ILE A 354 9.37 -17.90 4.35
C ILE A 354 9.47 -19.40 4.44
N LYS A 355 10.72 -19.88 4.55
CA LYS A 355 11.06 -21.30 4.71
C LYS A 355 11.27 -21.65 6.17
#